data_7f90ea9e1378bf07c88111afb0a4c8bd
#
_entry.id   7f90ea9e1378bf07c88111afb0a4c8bd
#
_cell.length_a   1.000
_cell.length_b   1.000
_cell.length_c   1.000
_cell.angle_alpha   90.00
_cell.angle_beta   90.00
_cell.angle_gamma   90.00
#
_symmetry.space_group_name_H-M   'P 1'
#
loop_
_entity.id
_entity.type
_entity.pdbx_description
1 polymer ?
#
loop_
_entity_poly.entity_id
_entity_poly.type
_entity_poly.pdbx_seq_one_letter_code
_entity_poly.pdbx_strand_id
1 'polypeptide(L)'
;MSIHVAPALTSLCSALILGVLSACATTPGNVADGTQSSSTANSSDIADATPYLTRADFAEQLGYMTSLEARVLATSEDEPLSMGALGSALVERNPNNLTGHYALTAFYQHLDAAEATATHSLAFDQRQLAILATGDGSQERPYRVTSRAEAILTLMHDKQVIVGSIYQSKGPTPLQLLLLSRKDAASPVASSYFDLSVLASAVGTGDEGSRENPWEALRILADNDDSAARAAIGTYLAGQRRYEPAIGWLEMASREPNLLAHTLLARIFWYQSGVTDNASQGDSTPAETAQDLVTKAIENHVKAIDLGSTESMYTLGRWLLEDTHTSSEDPALSPQKKREQALSLLQQAGALGHAESYIYLASQYQRGARLPKSDDLANRYFAKAADLRNPKAVISYARYIAGSSERESQTRLMPLLRELADADDPEAMVVIGNLYAKGVEVRRSARKAVRWYKKAVEQVQSSHHGNAAIVNEVAWTLAVTDQRGLQKPDYAQAIMDEMMSSNKQVQTHPEYLDTWAATYAANGNFPRAIELQKRALYFARTQERNDVIDILQTHLESFEAGANITDDIP
;
A
#
# COMPACT_ATOMS: atom_id res chain seq x y z
N MET A 1 -15.56 25.28 8.06
CA MET A 1 -16.06 23.94 7.71
C MET A 1 -14.86 23.05 7.47
N SER A 2 -14.38 22.44 8.52
CA SER A 2 -13.25 21.52 8.47
C SER A 2 -13.81 20.12 8.37
N ILE A 3 -13.71 19.52 7.19
CA ILE A 3 -14.09 18.11 7.01
C ILE A 3 -12.88 17.28 7.43
N HIS A 4 -13.04 16.56 8.52
CA HIS A 4 -12.08 15.54 8.96
C HIS A 4 -11.89 14.50 7.87
N VAL A 5 -10.70 14.48 7.28
CA VAL A 5 -10.24 13.32 6.54
C VAL A 5 -9.70 12.35 7.59
N ALA A 6 -10.50 11.35 7.90
CA ALA A 6 -10.13 10.22 8.74
C ALA A 6 -8.95 9.43 8.14
N PRO A 7 -8.21 8.68 8.94
CA PRO A 7 -6.85 8.22 8.66
C PRO A 7 -6.81 7.05 7.67
N ALA A 8 -6.77 7.35 6.39
CA ALA A 8 -6.47 6.35 5.36
C ALA A 8 -4.97 5.98 5.28
N LEU A 9 -4.11 6.68 6.03
CA LEU A 9 -2.66 6.45 6.04
C LEU A 9 -2.21 5.22 6.84
N THR A 10 -3.08 4.64 7.68
CA THR A 10 -2.75 3.45 8.48
C THR A 10 -2.88 2.13 7.71
N SER A 11 -3.64 2.10 6.61
CA SER A 11 -4.00 0.84 5.94
C SER A 11 -2.87 0.28 5.06
N LEU A 12 -2.10 1.10 4.35
CA LEU A 12 -1.02 0.60 3.48
C LEU A 12 0.24 0.19 4.25
N CYS A 13 0.54 0.85 5.38
CA CYS A 13 1.61 0.40 6.27
C CYS A 13 1.28 -0.87 7.02
N SER A 14 0.02 -1.04 7.44
CA SER A 14 -0.42 -2.29 8.05
C SER A 14 -0.27 -3.47 7.09
N ALA A 15 -0.48 -3.27 5.81
CA ALA A 15 -0.31 -4.34 4.81
C ALA A 15 1.16 -4.72 4.57
N LEU A 16 2.11 -3.78 4.57
CA LEU A 16 3.54 -4.06 4.45
C LEU A 16 4.14 -4.57 5.78
N ILE A 17 3.72 -4.01 6.91
CA ILE A 17 4.23 -4.37 8.25
C ILE A 17 3.65 -5.72 8.73
N LEU A 18 2.37 -6.01 8.49
CA LEU A 18 1.74 -7.28 8.89
C LEU A 18 2.26 -8.50 8.10
N GLY A 19 2.81 -8.29 6.92
CA GLY A 19 3.33 -9.39 6.11
C GLY A 19 4.63 -10.01 6.60
N VAL A 20 5.45 -9.28 7.36
CA VAL A 20 6.69 -9.82 7.94
C VAL A 20 6.42 -10.61 9.23
N LEU A 21 5.25 -10.45 9.85
CA LEU A 21 4.98 -10.87 11.22
C LEU A 21 4.01 -12.03 11.40
N SER A 22 3.27 -12.45 10.38
CA SER A 22 2.22 -13.46 10.55
C SER A 22 2.74 -14.90 10.76
N ALA A 23 4.05 -15.12 10.67
CA ALA A 23 4.65 -16.45 10.84
C ALA A 23 4.97 -16.85 12.29
N CYS A 24 4.89 -15.91 13.27
CA CYS A 24 5.35 -16.17 14.64
C CYS A 24 4.28 -16.29 15.72
N ALA A 25 2.99 -16.21 15.40
CA ALA A 25 1.93 -16.30 16.42
C ALA A 25 0.75 -17.12 15.93
N THR A 26 0.85 -18.43 15.96
CA THR A 26 -0.31 -19.33 15.93
C THR A 26 -0.27 -20.31 17.08
N THR A 27 -1.20 -20.15 18.01
CA THR A 27 -1.63 -21.18 18.96
C THR A 27 -2.25 -22.39 18.23
N PRO A 28 -2.11 -23.61 18.74
CA PRO A 28 -2.55 -24.82 18.02
C PRO A 28 -4.07 -24.98 18.08
N GLY A 29 -4.72 -24.94 16.95
CA GLY A 29 -6.12 -25.31 16.76
C GLY A 29 -6.27 -26.37 15.67
N ASN A 30 -7.04 -27.40 15.96
CA ASN A 30 -7.29 -28.64 15.23
C ASN A 30 -7.38 -28.55 13.71
N VAL A 31 -6.65 -29.44 13.05
CA VAL A 31 -6.66 -29.66 11.60
C VAL A 31 -7.75 -30.67 11.25
N ALA A 32 -8.62 -30.33 10.32
CA ALA A 32 -9.44 -31.26 9.57
C ALA A 32 -8.79 -31.53 8.21
N ASP A 33 -8.73 -32.82 7.87
CA ASP A 33 -8.17 -33.43 6.67
C ASP A 33 -8.67 -32.78 5.36
N GLY A 34 -7.75 -32.37 4.50
CA GLY A 34 -8.01 -31.96 3.13
C GLY A 34 -6.76 -32.20 2.28
N THR A 35 -6.73 -33.35 1.58
CA THR A 35 -5.69 -33.71 0.63
C THR A 35 -5.52 -32.67 -0.46
N GLN A 36 -4.47 -31.87 -0.39
CA GLN A 36 -3.93 -31.12 -1.51
C GLN A 36 -2.55 -31.68 -1.86
N SER A 37 -2.42 -32.07 -3.12
CA SER A 37 -1.17 -32.52 -3.72
C SER A 37 -0.12 -31.41 -3.68
N SER A 38 0.76 -31.44 -2.69
CA SER A 38 1.99 -30.68 -2.70
C SER A 38 2.92 -31.27 -3.77
N SER A 39 3.21 -30.52 -4.82
CA SER A 39 4.37 -30.80 -5.66
C SER A 39 5.62 -30.55 -4.81
N THR A 40 6.10 -31.56 -4.16
CA THR A 40 7.42 -31.59 -3.55
C THR A 40 8.44 -31.42 -4.68
N ALA A 41 9.05 -30.23 -4.80
CA ALA A 41 10.27 -30.10 -5.57
C ALA A 41 11.24 -31.14 -5.01
N ASN A 42 11.73 -32.04 -5.86
CA ASN A 42 12.65 -33.08 -5.44
C ASN A 42 13.86 -32.45 -4.77
N SER A 43 14.19 -32.90 -3.57
CA SER A 43 15.39 -32.46 -2.82
C SER A 43 16.70 -32.69 -3.61
N SER A 44 16.69 -33.53 -4.63
CA SER A 44 17.81 -33.77 -5.57
C SER A 44 18.14 -32.55 -6.42
N ASP A 45 17.14 -31.77 -6.88
CA ASP A 45 17.36 -30.63 -7.77
C ASP A 45 17.97 -29.43 -7.03
N ILE A 46 17.77 -29.35 -5.70
CA ILE A 46 18.35 -28.30 -4.85
C ILE A 46 19.81 -28.64 -4.50
N ALA A 47 20.11 -29.90 -4.27
CA ALA A 47 21.48 -30.37 -3.96
C ALA A 47 22.45 -30.18 -5.16
N ASP A 48 21.97 -30.37 -6.38
CA ASP A 48 22.77 -30.15 -7.60
C ASP A 48 23.01 -28.66 -7.90
N ALA A 49 22.11 -27.77 -7.44
CA ALA A 49 22.20 -26.33 -7.70
C ALA A 49 23.12 -25.59 -6.71
N THR A 50 23.28 -26.08 -5.47
CA THR A 50 24.00 -25.39 -4.39
C THR A 50 24.65 -26.35 -3.39
N PRO A 51 25.79 -26.97 -3.75
CA PRO A 51 26.42 -27.98 -2.90
C PRO A 51 26.81 -27.51 -1.49
N TYR A 52 27.00 -26.21 -1.28
CA TYR A 52 27.35 -25.65 0.02
C TYR A 52 26.16 -25.56 1.00
N LEU A 53 24.92 -25.62 0.54
CA LEU A 53 23.72 -25.52 1.39
C LEU A 53 23.52 -26.74 2.34
N THR A 54 24.20 -27.84 2.08
CA THR A 54 24.11 -29.07 2.88
C THR A 54 25.26 -29.24 3.88
N ARG A 55 26.14 -28.24 4.05
CA ARG A 55 27.31 -28.32 4.91
C ARG A 55 26.98 -27.91 6.34
N ALA A 56 27.72 -28.54 7.28
CA ALA A 56 27.57 -28.24 8.71
C ALA A 56 28.01 -26.79 9.06
N ASP A 57 28.87 -26.17 8.23
CA ASP A 57 29.36 -24.79 8.35
C ASP A 57 28.56 -23.78 7.51
N PHE A 58 27.31 -24.14 7.14
CA PHE A 58 26.50 -23.36 6.20
C PHE A 58 26.36 -21.88 6.59
N ALA A 59 26.11 -21.56 7.87
CA ALA A 59 25.93 -20.18 8.32
C ALA A 59 27.18 -19.32 8.08
N GLU A 60 28.36 -19.88 8.33
CA GLU A 60 29.66 -19.21 8.07
C GLU A 60 29.87 -19.04 6.55
N GLN A 61 29.60 -20.08 5.78
CA GLN A 61 29.74 -20.04 4.32
C GLN A 61 28.73 -19.05 3.70
N LEU A 62 27.49 -18.99 4.18
CA LEU A 62 26.50 -18.01 3.72
C LEU A 62 26.99 -16.58 3.95
N GLY A 63 27.47 -16.26 5.16
CA GLY A 63 28.01 -14.93 5.46
C GLY A 63 29.18 -14.56 4.56
N TYR A 64 30.13 -15.50 4.38
CA TYR A 64 31.27 -15.28 3.51
C TYR A 64 30.89 -15.06 2.04
N MET A 65 29.99 -15.90 1.50
CA MET A 65 29.48 -15.75 0.12
C MET A 65 28.75 -14.44 -0.08
N THR A 66 27.86 -14.07 0.84
CA THR A 66 27.13 -12.80 0.81
C THR A 66 28.08 -11.60 0.76
N SER A 67 29.14 -11.62 1.60
CA SER A 67 30.14 -10.54 1.62
C SER A 67 30.93 -10.45 0.31
N LEU A 68 31.33 -11.60 -0.29
CA LEU A 68 32.01 -11.60 -1.59
C LEU A 68 31.12 -11.07 -2.71
N GLU A 69 29.86 -11.50 -2.76
CA GLU A 69 28.90 -11.08 -3.78
C GLU A 69 28.58 -9.57 -3.66
N ALA A 70 28.41 -9.06 -2.44
CA ALA A 70 28.24 -7.63 -2.19
C ALA A 70 29.44 -6.81 -2.69
N ARG A 71 30.67 -7.33 -2.49
CA ARG A 71 31.87 -6.69 -3.00
C ARG A 71 31.95 -6.70 -4.52
N VAL A 72 31.55 -7.79 -5.18
CA VAL A 72 31.46 -7.82 -6.65
C VAL A 72 30.52 -6.73 -7.17
N LEU A 73 29.32 -6.62 -6.58
CA LEU A 73 28.34 -5.61 -7.00
C LEU A 73 28.79 -4.17 -6.71
N ALA A 74 29.66 -3.96 -5.71
CA ALA A 74 30.20 -2.65 -5.36
C ALA A 74 31.49 -2.30 -6.12
N THR A 75 32.13 -3.29 -6.77
CA THR A 75 33.40 -3.08 -7.50
C THR A 75 33.12 -2.41 -8.85
N SER A 76 33.82 -1.32 -9.15
CA SER A 76 33.76 -0.66 -10.45
C SER A 76 34.33 -1.56 -11.55
N GLU A 77 33.80 -1.45 -12.77
CA GLU A 77 34.37 -2.08 -13.96
C GLU A 77 35.83 -1.66 -14.22
N ASP A 78 36.27 -0.54 -13.64
CA ASP A 78 37.66 -0.05 -13.70
C ASP A 78 38.63 -0.81 -12.78
N GLU A 79 38.14 -1.76 -11.97
CA GLU A 79 38.97 -2.57 -11.05
C GLU A 79 38.99 -4.07 -11.42
N PRO A 80 39.40 -4.45 -12.63
CA PRO A 80 39.25 -5.81 -13.16
C PRO A 80 40.00 -6.86 -12.35
N LEU A 81 41.15 -6.53 -11.74
CA LEU A 81 41.92 -7.48 -10.90
C LEU A 81 41.13 -7.89 -9.64
N SER A 82 40.42 -6.94 -9.04
CA SER A 82 39.52 -7.23 -7.91
C SER A 82 38.40 -8.17 -8.33
N MET A 83 37.81 -7.94 -9.50
CA MET A 83 36.77 -8.81 -10.08
C MET A 83 37.29 -10.24 -10.29
N GLY A 84 38.52 -10.41 -10.81
CA GLY A 84 39.10 -11.73 -11.01
C GLY A 84 39.28 -12.52 -9.72
N ALA A 85 39.79 -11.88 -8.67
CA ALA A 85 39.98 -12.51 -7.36
C ALA A 85 38.64 -12.88 -6.68
N LEU A 86 37.68 -11.98 -6.69
CA LEU A 86 36.36 -12.20 -6.11
C LEU A 86 35.57 -13.29 -6.88
N GLY A 87 35.59 -13.22 -8.22
CA GLY A 87 34.93 -14.20 -9.07
C GLY A 87 35.49 -15.60 -8.90
N SER A 88 36.81 -15.74 -8.85
CA SER A 88 37.48 -17.04 -8.58
C SER A 88 37.08 -17.62 -7.24
N ALA A 89 37.09 -16.80 -6.18
CA ALA A 89 36.70 -17.22 -4.84
C ALA A 89 35.25 -17.68 -4.75
N LEU A 90 34.31 -17.06 -5.51
CA LEU A 90 32.91 -17.44 -5.59
C LEU A 90 32.71 -18.77 -6.36
N VAL A 91 33.31 -18.88 -7.56
CA VAL A 91 33.18 -20.09 -8.40
C VAL A 91 33.87 -21.30 -7.80
N GLU A 92 34.99 -21.14 -7.07
CA GLU A 92 35.62 -22.24 -6.33
C GLU A 92 34.69 -22.89 -5.31
N ARG A 93 33.84 -22.09 -4.64
CA ARG A 93 32.87 -22.58 -3.66
C ARG A 93 31.58 -23.07 -4.26
N ASN A 94 31.08 -22.37 -5.27
CA ASN A 94 29.90 -22.73 -6.00
C ASN A 94 30.13 -22.55 -7.50
N PRO A 95 30.44 -23.64 -8.24
CA PRO A 95 30.70 -23.60 -9.68
C PRO A 95 29.55 -23.02 -10.52
N ASN A 96 28.32 -22.96 -9.97
CA ASN A 96 27.15 -22.39 -10.62
C ASN A 96 26.82 -20.96 -10.11
N ASN A 97 27.73 -20.31 -9.39
CA ASN A 97 27.49 -18.98 -8.85
C ASN A 97 27.44 -17.91 -9.95
N LEU A 98 26.25 -17.33 -10.18
CA LEU A 98 26.01 -16.32 -11.21
C LEU A 98 26.93 -15.11 -11.06
N THR A 99 27.09 -14.61 -9.82
CA THR A 99 27.90 -13.43 -9.49
C THR A 99 29.37 -13.69 -9.76
N GLY A 100 29.85 -14.91 -9.48
CA GLY A 100 31.22 -15.32 -9.78
C GLY A 100 31.50 -15.35 -11.27
N HIS A 101 30.59 -15.91 -12.07
CA HIS A 101 30.73 -15.92 -13.53
C HIS A 101 30.64 -14.51 -14.13
N TYR A 102 29.78 -13.64 -13.62
CA TYR A 102 29.74 -12.23 -14.01
C TYR A 102 31.09 -11.55 -13.79
N ALA A 103 31.67 -11.69 -12.61
CA ALA A 103 32.93 -11.09 -12.25
C ALA A 103 34.09 -11.61 -13.11
N LEU A 104 34.13 -12.92 -13.36
CA LEU A 104 35.17 -13.55 -14.21
C LEU A 104 35.04 -13.17 -15.68
N THR A 105 33.79 -13.00 -16.18
CA THR A 105 33.56 -12.49 -17.54
C THR A 105 34.16 -11.10 -17.71
N ALA A 106 33.89 -10.18 -16.79
CA ALA A 106 34.46 -8.83 -16.81
C ALA A 106 35.99 -8.84 -16.70
N PHE A 107 36.56 -9.68 -15.82
CA PHE A 107 37.99 -9.82 -15.66
C PHE A 107 38.68 -10.32 -16.92
N TYR A 108 38.21 -11.43 -17.51
CA TYR A 108 38.84 -12.01 -18.70
C TYR A 108 38.60 -11.16 -19.97
N GLN A 109 37.51 -10.43 -20.03
CA GLN A 109 37.29 -9.43 -21.08
C GLN A 109 38.33 -8.32 -21.04
N HIS A 110 38.68 -7.84 -19.85
CA HIS A 110 39.75 -6.84 -19.67
C HIS A 110 41.13 -7.38 -20.10
N LEU A 111 41.36 -8.68 -19.96
CA LEU A 111 42.62 -9.34 -20.36
C LEU A 111 42.68 -9.76 -21.83
N ASP A 112 41.66 -9.42 -22.62
CA ASP A 112 41.47 -9.90 -24.01
C ASP A 112 41.53 -11.44 -24.16
N ALA A 113 41.18 -12.18 -23.10
CA ALA A 113 41.20 -13.65 -23.06
C ALA A 113 39.89 -14.23 -23.59
N ALA A 114 39.67 -14.20 -24.88
CA ALA A 114 38.42 -14.49 -25.57
C ALA A 114 37.79 -15.85 -25.20
N GLU A 115 38.57 -16.92 -25.09
CA GLU A 115 38.08 -18.27 -24.74
C GLU A 115 37.56 -18.33 -23.29
N ALA A 116 38.30 -17.76 -22.33
CA ALA A 116 37.84 -17.71 -20.94
C ALA A 116 36.61 -16.80 -20.76
N THR A 117 36.60 -15.65 -21.44
CA THR A 117 35.45 -14.76 -21.49
C THR A 117 34.20 -15.49 -21.99
N ALA A 118 34.30 -16.20 -23.11
CA ALA A 118 33.17 -16.96 -23.67
C ALA A 118 32.69 -18.07 -22.73
N THR A 119 33.61 -18.76 -22.05
CA THR A 119 33.29 -19.82 -21.09
C THR A 119 32.43 -19.28 -19.94
N HIS A 120 32.87 -18.19 -19.31
CA HIS A 120 32.16 -17.62 -18.15
C HIS A 120 30.89 -16.89 -18.55
N SER A 121 30.87 -16.21 -19.70
CA SER A 121 29.63 -15.61 -20.25
C SER A 121 28.57 -16.67 -20.54
N LEU A 122 28.96 -17.80 -21.15
CA LEU A 122 28.01 -18.90 -21.40
C LEU A 122 27.45 -19.49 -20.09
N ALA A 123 28.29 -19.69 -19.08
CA ALA A 123 27.83 -20.19 -17.78
C ALA A 123 26.90 -19.21 -17.09
N PHE A 124 27.18 -17.90 -17.19
CA PHE A 124 26.29 -16.84 -16.69
C PHE A 124 24.91 -16.89 -17.39
N ASP A 125 24.89 -16.90 -18.73
CA ASP A 125 23.65 -16.92 -19.52
C ASP A 125 22.82 -18.17 -19.21
N GLN A 126 23.44 -19.34 -19.12
CA GLN A 126 22.76 -20.60 -18.78
C GLN A 126 22.13 -20.55 -17.41
N ARG A 127 22.84 -20.05 -16.40
CA ARG A 127 22.32 -19.92 -15.03
C ARG A 127 21.17 -18.92 -14.98
N GLN A 128 21.29 -17.78 -15.65
CA GLN A 128 20.26 -16.76 -15.71
C GLN A 128 18.98 -17.31 -16.36
N LEU A 129 19.08 -18.00 -17.49
CA LEU A 129 17.94 -18.64 -18.14
C LEU A 129 17.27 -19.69 -17.25
N ALA A 130 18.08 -20.46 -16.50
CA ALA A 130 17.55 -21.41 -15.52
C ALA A 130 16.75 -20.72 -14.41
N ILE A 131 17.21 -19.57 -13.89
CA ILE A 131 16.47 -18.76 -12.91
C ILE A 131 15.15 -18.26 -13.49
N LEU A 132 15.18 -17.65 -14.68
CA LEU A 132 13.99 -17.10 -15.35
C LEU A 132 12.95 -18.18 -15.69
N ALA A 133 13.34 -19.42 -15.87
CA ALA A 133 12.43 -20.55 -16.11
C ALA A 133 11.67 -20.99 -14.84
N THR A 134 12.08 -20.56 -13.64
CA THR A 134 11.45 -21.00 -12.37
C THR A 134 10.15 -20.28 -12.02
N GLY A 135 9.90 -19.11 -12.60
CA GLY A 135 8.75 -18.27 -12.26
C GLY A 135 8.46 -17.21 -13.32
N ASP A 136 7.68 -16.20 -12.94
CA ASP A 136 7.40 -15.01 -13.78
C ASP A 136 7.73 -13.70 -13.05
N GLY A 137 8.32 -13.81 -11.84
CA GLY A 137 8.68 -12.67 -11.01
C GLY A 137 7.50 -12.03 -10.29
N SER A 138 6.31 -12.60 -10.36
CA SER A 138 5.17 -12.20 -9.55
C SER A 138 5.33 -12.70 -8.10
N GLN A 139 4.52 -12.15 -7.18
CA GLN A 139 4.54 -12.59 -5.79
C GLN A 139 4.08 -14.05 -5.62
N GLU A 140 3.18 -14.51 -6.46
CA GLU A 140 2.63 -15.88 -6.48
C GLU A 140 3.58 -16.89 -7.14
N ARG A 141 4.38 -16.42 -8.12
CA ARG A 141 5.33 -17.24 -8.88
C ARG A 141 6.70 -16.56 -8.98
N PRO A 142 7.38 -16.38 -7.81
CA PRO A 142 8.68 -15.72 -7.76
C PRO A 142 9.75 -16.53 -8.52
N TYR A 143 10.78 -15.85 -9.01
CA TYR A 143 11.99 -16.51 -9.49
C TYR A 143 12.75 -17.15 -8.34
N ARG A 144 13.36 -18.33 -8.54
CA ARG A 144 14.16 -19.00 -7.52
C ARG A 144 15.63 -18.65 -7.64
N VAL A 145 16.20 -18.13 -6.56
CA VAL A 145 17.61 -17.74 -6.50
C VAL A 145 18.24 -18.20 -5.18
N THR A 146 19.56 -18.19 -5.12
CA THR A 146 20.31 -18.56 -3.93
C THR A 146 20.90 -17.36 -3.19
N SER A 147 20.88 -16.17 -3.81
CA SER A 147 21.34 -14.93 -3.18
C SER A 147 20.65 -13.69 -3.76
N ARG A 148 20.77 -12.57 -3.04
CA ARG A 148 20.32 -11.25 -3.51
C ARG A 148 21.10 -10.81 -4.76
N ALA A 149 22.40 -11.12 -4.82
CA ALA A 149 23.22 -10.76 -5.96
C ALA A 149 22.76 -11.48 -7.25
N GLU A 150 22.43 -12.77 -7.18
CA GLU A 150 21.81 -13.48 -8.31
C GLU A 150 20.53 -12.79 -8.78
N ALA A 151 19.66 -12.37 -7.84
CA ALA A 151 18.43 -11.66 -8.17
C ALA A 151 18.69 -10.33 -8.88
N ILE A 152 19.65 -9.54 -8.39
CA ILE A 152 20.04 -8.26 -9.00
C ILE A 152 20.58 -8.48 -10.42
N LEU A 153 21.51 -9.39 -10.60
CA LEU A 153 22.13 -9.67 -11.90
C LEU A 153 21.10 -10.23 -12.91
N THR A 154 20.10 -10.97 -12.42
CA THR A 154 19.01 -11.45 -13.28
C THR A 154 18.23 -10.29 -13.91
N LEU A 155 17.97 -9.19 -13.16
CA LEU A 155 17.26 -8.00 -13.66
C LEU A 155 18.16 -7.03 -14.45
N MET A 156 19.46 -7.00 -14.18
CA MET A 156 20.41 -6.09 -14.87
C MET A 156 20.52 -6.38 -16.37
N HIS A 157 20.23 -7.61 -16.81
CA HIS A 157 20.17 -7.96 -18.23
C HIS A 157 19.24 -7.05 -19.04
N ASP A 158 18.10 -6.66 -18.47
CA ASP A 158 17.14 -5.74 -19.11
C ASP A 158 17.47 -4.26 -18.89
N LYS A 159 18.71 -3.93 -18.53
CA LYS A 159 19.17 -2.56 -18.21
C LYS A 159 18.33 -1.86 -17.14
N GLN A 160 17.82 -2.62 -16.21
CA GLN A 160 17.07 -2.08 -15.09
C GLN A 160 18.02 -1.59 -14.00
N VAL A 161 17.72 -0.44 -13.42
CA VAL A 161 18.41 0.12 -12.25
C VAL A 161 17.65 -0.27 -11.00
N ILE A 162 18.32 -0.94 -10.07
CA ILE A 162 17.74 -1.29 -8.77
C ILE A 162 17.66 -0.02 -7.92
N VAL A 163 16.46 0.26 -7.40
CA VAL A 163 16.16 1.43 -6.57
C VAL A 163 15.66 1.07 -5.18
N GLY A 164 15.54 -0.22 -4.86
CA GLY A 164 15.18 -0.70 -3.53
C GLY A 164 15.13 -2.21 -3.44
N SER A 165 15.34 -2.71 -2.24
CA SER A 165 15.25 -4.13 -1.95
C SER A 165 14.85 -4.38 -0.50
N ILE A 166 14.06 -5.44 -0.25
CA ILE A 166 13.66 -5.87 1.09
C ILE A 166 13.28 -7.35 1.09
N TYR A 167 13.68 -8.07 2.14
CA TYR A 167 13.14 -9.40 2.39
C TYR A 167 11.79 -9.33 3.08
N GLN A 168 10.89 -10.25 2.73
CA GLN A 168 9.56 -10.36 3.32
C GLN A 168 9.14 -11.83 3.45
N SER A 169 8.23 -12.10 4.39
CA SER A 169 7.59 -13.40 4.58
C SER A 169 6.12 -13.27 4.19
N LYS A 170 5.86 -13.08 2.89
CA LYS A 170 4.50 -13.00 2.33
C LYS A 170 4.40 -13.96 1.15
N GLY A 171 3.21 -14.57 1.01
CA GLY A 171 2.98 -15.49 -0.10
C GLY A 171 3.31 -16.93 0.26
N PRO A 172 3.48 -17.81 -0.74
CA PRO A 172 3.64 -19.25 -0.55
C PRO A 172 5.02 -19.65 -0.01
N THR A 173 5.97 -18.72 0.08
CA THR A 173 7.36 -19.02 0.43
C THR A 173 7.77 -18.33 1.74
N PRO A 174 8.55 -19.00 2.62
CA PRO A 174 8.95 -18.45 3.92
C PRO A 174 9.92 -17.28 3.85
N LEU A 175 10.69 -17.16 2.77
CA LEU A 175 11.62 -16.04 2.55
C LEU A 175 11.58 -15.59 1.10
N GLN A 176 11.01 -14.41 0.87
CA GLN A 176 10.96 -13.73 -0.42
C GLN A 176 11.78 -12.46 -0.40
N LEU A 177 12.52 -12.20 -1.48
CA LEU A 177 13.14 -10.91 -1.75
C LEU A 177 12.26 -10.14 -2.75
N LEU A 178 11.87 -8.92 -2.37
CA LEU A 178 11.32 -7.93 -3.28
C LEU A 178 12.45 -7.03 -3.77
N LEU A 179 12.66 -6.98 -5.08
CA LEU A 179 13.48 -5.98 -5.75
C LEU A 179 12.58 -4.94 -6.44
N LEU A 180 12.92 -3.68 -6.23
CA LEU A 180 12.33 -2.55 -6.91
C LEU A 180 13.31 -2.02 -7.95
N SER A 181 12.86 -1.90 -9.19
CA SER A 181 13.70 -1.48 -10.31
C SER A 181 12.98 -0.53 -11.24
N ARG A 182 13.72 0.25 -12.02
CA ARG A 182 13.18 1.11 -13.08
C ARG A 182 14.15 1.18 -14.26
N LYS A 183 13.64 1.45 -15.46
CA LYS A 183 14.47 1.61 -16.66
C LYS A 183 15.19 2.95 -16.70
N ASP A 184 14.50 4.01 -16.29
CA ASP A 184 15.00 5.38 -16.23
C ASP A 184 14.18 6.21 -15.23
N ALA A 185 14.51 7.49 -15.09
CA ALA A 185 13.84 8.39 -14.15
C ALA A 185 12.36 8.69 -14.48
N ALA A 186 11.96 8.52 -15.74
CA ALA A 186 10.60 8.74 -16.22
C ALA A 186 9.73 7.49 -16.18
N SER A 187 10.34 6.32 -15.93
CA SER A 187 9.65 5.03 -15.87
C SER A 187 9.10 4.77 -14.47
N PRO A 188 7.92 4.15 -14.35
CA PRO A 188 7.41 3.69 -13.07
C PRO A 188 8.35 2.63 -12.46
N VAL A 189 8.37 2.58 -11.13
CA VAL A 189 9.10 1.55 -10.39
C VAL A 189 8.34 0.23 -10.53
N ALA A 190 9.03 -0.79 -11.01
CA ALA A 190 8.53 -2.15 -11.12
C ALA A 190 8.95 -3.00 -9.92
N SER A 191 8.12 -3.98 -9.57
CA SER A 191 8.37 -4.96 -8.50
C SER A 191 8.68 -6.32 -9.11
N SER A 192 9.74 -6.95 -8.65
CA SER A 192 10.08 -8.34 -9.00
C SER A 192 10.35 -9.14 -7.73
N TYR A 193 9.78 -10.34 -7.66
CA TYR A 193 9.86 -11.19 -6.47
C TYR A 193 10.74 -12.40 -6.73
N PHE A 194 11.54 -12.73 -5.71
CA PHE A 194 12.49 -13.83 -5.74
C PHE A 194 12.31 -14.72 -4.50
N ASP A 195 12.33 -16.04 -4.69
CA ASP A 195 12.22 -17.03 -3.63
C ASP A 195 13.63 -17.44 -3.16
N LEU A 196 13.92 -17.20 -1.89
CA LEU A 196 15.13 -17.61 -1.20
C LEU A 196 14.85 -18.59 -0.04
N SER A 197 13.72 -19.28 -0.08
CA SER A 197 13.32 -20.24 0.97
C SER A 197 14.37 -21.32 1.22
N VAL A 198 15.19 -21.63 0.23
CA VAL A 198 16.32 -22.53 0.37
C VAL A 198 17.29 -22.10 1.48
N LEU A 199 17.49 -20.80 1.68
CA LEU A 199 18.35 -20.27 2.75
C LEU A 199 17.70 -20.45 4.13
N ALA A 200 16.39 -20.18 4.23
CA ALA A 200 15.65 -20.34 5.48
C ALA A 200 15.62 -21.82 5.93
N SER A 201 15.43 -22.73 4.98
CA SER A 201 15.46 -24.16 5.23
C SER A 201 16.84 -24.66 5.66
N ALA A 202 17.91 -24.19 5.02
CA ALA A 202 19.26 -24.63 5.31
C ALA A 202 19.78 -24.17 6.69
N VAL A 203 19.35 -22.99 7.17
CA VAL A 203 19.70 -22.47 8.51
C VAL A 203 18.93 -23.19 9.63
N GLY A 204 17.74 -23.72 9.32
CA GLY A 204 16.85 -24.36 10.32
C GLY A 204 17.17 -25.81 10.72
N THR A 205 18.21 -26.45 10.19
CA THR A 205 18.45 -27.89 10.32
C THR A 205 19.10 -28.37 11.63
N GLY A 206 18.99 -27.60 12.73
CA GLY A 206 19.61 -27.94 14.02
C GLY A 206 18.84 -28.93 14.93
N ASP A 207 17.53 -29.12 14.74
CA ASP A 207 16.71 -29.96 15.62
C ASP A 207 15.53 -30.57 14.84
N GLU A 208 15.26 -31.89 15.01
CA GLU A 208 14.13 -32.57 14.41
C GLU A 208 12.81 -31.95 14.92
N GLY A 209 12.25 -31.02 14.17
CA GLY A 209 11.02 -30.30 14.50
C GLY A 209 11.13 -28.75 14.46
N SER A 210 12.30 -28.20 14.22
CA SER A 210 12.47 -26.76 14.00
C SER A 210 11.79 -26.34 12.69
N ARG A 211 10.79 -25.48 12.82
CA ARG A 211 10.23 -24.75 11.67
C ARG A 211 11.34 -23.89 11.05
N GLU A 212 11.33 -23.77 9.73
CA GLU A 212 12.15 -22.81 8.99
C GLU A 212 12.25 -21.47 9.75
N ASN A 213 13.46 -21.04 10.05
CA ASN A 213 13.69 -19.83 10.81
C ASN A 213 14.27 -18.72 9.91
N PRO A 214 13.41 -17.92 9.24
CA PRO A 214 13.83 -16.85 8.35
C PRO A 214 14.62 -15.75 9.08
N TRP A 215 14.43 -15.59 10.39
CA TRP A 215 15.13 -14.56 11.18
C TRP A 215 16.63 -14.84 11.32
N GLU A 216 17.02 -16.09 11.50
CA GLU A 216 18.44 -16.43 11.60
C GLU A 216 19.14 -16.20 10.26
N ALA A 217 18.50 -16.57 9.15
CA ALA A 217 19.02 -16.26 7.81
C ALA A 217 19.14 -14.74 7.60
N LEU A 218 18.11 -13.98 7.93
CA LEU A 218 18.14 -12.51 7.80
C LEU A 218 19.24 -11.86 8.65
N ARG A 219 19.49 -12.38 9.87
CA ARG A 219 20.55 -11.88 10.74
C ARG A 219 21.93 -12.11 10.11
N ILE A 220 22.20 -13.33 9.62
CA ILE A 220 23.46 -13.65 8.95
C ILE A 220 23.67 -12.75 7.73
N LEU A 221 22.64 -12.57 6.90
CA LEU A 221 22.70 -11.71 5.72
C LEU A 221 22.98 -10.24 6.11
N ALA A 222 22.25 -9.70 7.09
CA ALA A 222 22.39 -8.33 7.55
C ALA A 222 23.76 -8.02 8.16
N ASP A 223 24.33 -8.96 8.91
CA ASP A 223 25.66 -8.86 9.49
C ASP A 223 26.77 -8.89 8.41
N ASN A 224 26.47 -9.42 7.22
CA ASN A 224 27.37 -9.54 6.07
C ASN A 224 26.98 -8.60 4.90
N ASP A 225 26.57 -7.37 5.21
CA ASP A 225 26.37 -6.26 4.29
C ASP A 225 25.18 -6.39 3.31
N ASP A 226 24.23 -7.32 3.55
CA ASP A 226 23.00 -7.37 2.76
C ASP A 226 22.03 -6.25 3.16
N SER A 227 21.88 -5.26 2.29
CA SER A 227 21.02 -4.09 2.54
C SER A 227 19.53 -4.43 2.58
N ALA A 228 19.08 -5.46 1.86
CA ALA A 228 17.68 -5.91 1.90
C ALA A 228 17.32 -6.56 3.24
N ALA A 229 18.25 -7.32 3.83
CA ALA A 229 18.08 -7.90 5.16
C ALA A 229 18.06 -6.80 6.25
N ARG A 230 18.94 -5.81 6.14
CA ARG A 230 18.94 -4.62 7.01
C ARG A 230 17.62 -3.85 6.92
N ALA A 231 17.10 -3.63 5.71
CA ALA A 231 15.80 -3.00 5.50
C ALA A 231 14.67 -3.81 6.13
N ALA A 232 14.69 -5.14 6.01
CA ALA A 232 13.68 -6.01 6.61
C ALA A 232 13.69 -5.95 8.15
N ILE A 233 14.87 -6.02 8.78
CA ILE A 233 15.01 -5.89 10.24
C ILE A 233 14.54 -4.52 10.72
N GLY A 234 14.97 -3.44 10.06
CA GLY A 234 14.53 -2.09 10.38
C GLY A 234 13.02 -1.90 10.26
N THR A 235 12.42 -2.44 9.20
CA THR A 235 10.97 -2.41 8.99
C THR A 235 10.21 -3.18 10.07
N TYR A 236 10.70 -4.36 10.46
CA TYR A 236 10.13 -5.13 11.56
C TYR A 236 10.15 -4.35 12.88
N LEU A 237 11.29 -3.78 13.24
CA LEU A 237 11.45 -3.01 14.48
C LEU A 237 10.55 -1.76 14.49
N ALA A 238 10.41 -1.08 13.35
CA ALA A 238 9.50 0.04 13.19
C ALA A 238 8.02 -0.38 13.41
N GLY A 239 7.63 -1.54 12.91
CA GLY A 239 6.32 -2.14 13.15
C GLY A 239 6.04 -2.44 14.62
N GLN A 240 7.07 -2.76 15.39
CA GLN A 240 7.01 -2.93 16.84
C GLN A 240 7.14 -1.59 17.61
N ARG A 241 7.12 -0.45 16.93
CA ARG A 241 7.34 0.91 17.48
C ARG A 241 8.69 1.09 18.17
N ARG A 242 9.67 0.24 17.86
CA ARG A 242 11.04 0.33 18.35
C ARG A 242 11.87 1.20 17.39
N TYR A 243 11.59 2.51 17.40
CA TYR A 243 12.10 3.42 16.36
C TYR A 243 13.61 3.62 16.40
N GLU A 244 14.23 3.79 17.58
CA GLU A 244 15.69 4.00 17.69
C GLU A 244 16.51 2.89 17.02
N PRO A 245 16.33 1.60 17.37
CA PRO A 245 17.07 0.55 16.66
C PRO A 245 16.61 0.40 15.19
N ALA A 246 15.37 0.71 14.85
CA ALA A 246 14.88 0.68 13.47
C ALA A 246 15.64 1.69 12.60
N ILE A 247 15.83 2.92 13.09
CA ILE A 247 16.57 3.97 12.39
C ILE A 247 17.97 3.49 12.05
N GLY A 248 18.72 2.93 13.01
CA GLY A 248 20.08 2.44 12.76
C GLY A 248 20.15 1.38 11.65
N TRP A 249 19.22 0.43 11.63
CA TRP A 249 19.17 -0.59 10.58
C TRP A 249 18.78 -0.02 9.21
N LEU A 250 17.82 0.90 9.18
CA LEU A 250 17.37 1.55 7.95
C LEU A 250 18.43 2.50 7.37
N GLU A 251 19.17 3.22 8.21
CA GLU A 251 20.32 4.04 7.78
C GLU A 251 21.44 3.17 7.18
N MET A 252 21.71 1.99 7.76
CA MET A 252 22.62 1.05 7.14
C MET A 252 22.10 0.51 5.80
N ALA A 253 20.80 0.23 5.70
CA ALA A 253 20.17 -0.20 4.45
C ALA A 253 20.20 0.89 3.37
N SER A 254 20.13 2.17 3.77
CA SER A 254 20.09 3.32 2.85
C SER A 254 21.46 3.75 2.32
N ARG A 255 22.56 3.05 2.71
CA ARG A 255 23.89 3.24 2.09
C ARG A 255 23.93 2.79 0.64
N GLU A 256 23.07 1.85 0.26
CA GLU A 256 22.74 1.51 -1.12
C GLU A 256 21.44 2.21 -1.55
N PRO A 257 21.17 2.37 -2.85
CA PRO A 257 19.91 2.88 -3.34
C PRO A 257 18.73 2.05 -2.83
N ASN A 258 17.97 2.58 -1.85
CA ASN A 258 16.83 1.88 -1.26
C ASN A 258 15.71 2.85 -0.90
N LEU A 259 14.78 3.04 -1.86
CA LEU A 259 13.64 3.94 -1.69
C LEU A 259 12.73 3.54 -0.51
N LEU A 260 12.65 2.22 -0.20
CA LEU A 260 11.83 1.75 0.92
C LEU A 260 12.42 2.19 2.27
N ALA A 261 13.75 2.06 2.42
CA ALA A 261 14.45 2.50 3.63
C ALA A 261 14.28 4.01 3.83
N HIS A 262 14.49 4.82 2.79
CA HIS A 262 14.31 6.27 2.87
C HIS A 262 12.85 6.67 3.15
N THR A 263 11.88 6.04 2.49
CA THR A 263 10.46 6.32 2.73
C THR A 263 10.06 6.00 4.18
N LEU A 264 10.57 4.89 4.73
CA LEU A 264 10.25 4.51 6.11
C LEU A 264 10.97 5.40 7.13
N LEU A 265 12.25 5.76 6.91
CA LEU A 265 12.97 6.75 7.72
C LEU A 265 12.24 8.09 7.77
N ALA A 266 11.80 8.60 6.62
CA ALA A 266 11.04 9.83 6.54
C ALA A 266 9.77 9.77 7.42
N ARG A 267 9.04 8.66 7.38
CA ARG A 267 7.82 8.46 8.19
C ARG A 267 8.12 8.33 9.68
N ILE A 268 9.20 7.66 10.05
CA ILE A 268 9.62 7.54 11.47
C ILE A 268 9.98 8.92 12.02
N PHE A 269 10.83 9.68 11.33
CA PHE A 269 11.22 11.02 11.75
C PHE A 269 10.01 11.97 11.83
N TRP A 270 9.11 11.89 10.87
CA TRP A 270 7.85 12.63 10.89
C TRP A 270 7.00 12.28 12.12
N TYR A 271 6.83 10.99 12.41
CA TYR A 271 6.06 10.54 13.57
C TYR A 271 6.70 11.00 14.89
N GLN A 272 8.03 10.90 15.02
CA GLN A 272 8.77 11.32 16.20
C GLN A 272 8.78 12.84 16.42
N SER A 273 8.61 13.63 15.36
CA SER A 273 8.53 15.10 15.48
C SER A 273 7.31 15.56 16.29
N GLY A 274 6.30 14.70 16.48
CA GLY A 274 5.06 15.05 17.16
C GLY A 274 4.19 16.06 16.41
N VAL A 275 4.61 16.46 15.22
CA VAL A 275 3.86 17.37 14.36
C VAL A 275 2.74 16.56 13.71
N THR A 276 1.61 16.44 14.39
CA THR A 276 0.39 15.86 13.83
C THR A 276 -0.49 16.95 13.26
N ASP A 277 -1.30 16.63 12.26
CA ASP A 277 -2.31 17.54 11.68
C ASP A 277 -3.33 18.04 12.72
N ASN A 278 -3.34 17.46 13.91
CA ASN A 278 -4.10 17.86 15.08
C ASN A 278 -3.14 18.15 16.26
N ALA A 279 -2.77 19.40 16.43
CA ALA A 279 -2.04 19.90 17.57
C ALA A 279 -2.93 19.82 18.85
N SER A 280 -3.11 18.62 19.38
CA SER A 280 -3.67 18.42 20.71
C SER A 280 -2.84 17.39 21.47
N GLN A 281 -1.97 17.98 22.31
CA GLN A 281 -1.45 17.47 23.58
C GLN A 281 -0.80 16.08 23.63
N GLY A 282 0.49 16.12 23.99
CA GLY A 282 1.08 15.10 24.86
C GLY A 282 2.31 14.44 24.31
N ASP A 283 3.36 15.08 24.24
CA ASP A 283 4.71 14.76 24.72
C ASP A 283 5.64 15.88 24.23
N SER A 284 6.25 16.56 25.17
CA SER A 284 7.01 17.77 24.91
C SER A 284 8.39 17.44 24.35
N THR A 285 8.43 17.06 23.06
CA THR A 285 9.67 17.15 22.31
C THR A 285 10.01 18.65 22.19
N PRO A 286 11.20 19.10 22.59
CA PRO A 286 11.59 20.49 22.43
C PRO A 286 11.39 20.94 20.98
N ALA A 287 10.88 22.15 20.75
CA ALA A 287 10.54 22.65 19.41
C ALA A 287 11.73 22.59 18.42
N GLU A 288 12.94 22.80 18.91
CA GLU A 288 14.19 22.69 18.13
C GLU A 288 14.44 21.24 17.65
N THR A 289 14.23 20.27 18.53
CA THR A 289 14.35 18.84 18.17
C THR A 289 13.24 18.40 17.19
N ALA A 290 12.04 18.93 17.32
CA ALA A 290 10.94 18.65 16.40
C ALA A 290 11.25 19.17 14.99
N GLN A 291 11.82 20.36 14.88
CA GLN A 291 12.22 20.95 13.59
C GLN A 291 13.33 20.15 12.89
N ASP A 292 14.32 19.66 13.66
CA ASP A 292 15.38 18.79 13.12
C ASP A 292 14.81 17.47 12.58
N LEU A 293 13.84 16.89 13.27
CA LEU A 293 13.19 15.66 12.83
C LEU A 293 12.35 15.88 11.57
N VAL A 294 11.65 17.00 11.46
CA VAL A 294 10.94 17.39 10.23
C VAL A 294 11.93 17.56 9.07
N THR A 295 13.07 18.19 9.30
CA THR A 295 14.11 18.36 8.29
C THR A 295 14.63 16.99 7.81
N LYS A 296 14.94 16.08 8.72
CA LYS A 296 15.35 14.70 8.39
C LYS A 296 14.27 13.94 7.60
N ALA A 297 12.99 14.14 7.96
CA ALA A 297 11.88 13.54 7.23
C ALA A 297 11.83 14.04 5.77
N ILE A 298 11.95 15.35 5.56
CA ILE A 298 11.97 15.96 4.22
C ILE A 298 13.18 15.46 3.41
N GLU A 299 14.38 15.46 3.99
CA GLU A 299 15.59 14.96 3.32
C GLU A 299 15.45 13.52 2.84
N ASN A 300 14.88 12.66 3.69
CA ASN A 300 14.65 11.27 3.31
C ASN A 300 13.56 11.13 2.24
N HIS A 301 12.49 11.94 2.28
CA HIS A 301 11.52 11.98 1.18
C HIS A 301 12.18 12.42 -0.14
N VAL A 302 13.04 13.44 -0.12
CA VAL A 302 13.78 13.88 -1.32
C VAL A 302 14.63 12.75 -1.89
N LYS A 303 15.42 12.06 -1.06
CA LYS A 303 16.22 10.89 -1.50
C LYS A 303 15.34 9.77 -2.07
N ALA A 304 14.18 9.51 -1.46
CA ALA A 304 13.23 8.54 -1.99
C ALA A 304 12.62 8.98 -3.34
N ILE A 305 12.38 10.27 -3.55
CA ILE A 305 11.91 10.84 -4.83
C ILE A 305 12.96 10.64 -5.92
N ASP A 306 14.22 10.90 -5.63
CA ASP A 306 15.33 10.68 -6.58
C ASP A 306 15.42 9.21 -7.02
N LEU A 307 14.99 8.29 -6.16
CA LEU A 307 14.88 6.86 -6.47
C LEU A 307 13.54 6.46 -7.12
N GLY A 308 12.60 7.39 -7.27
CA GLY A 308 11.31 7.17 -7.96
C GLY A 308 10.12 6.88 -7.03
N SER A 309 10.21 7.21 -5.74
CA SER A 309 9.09 7.01 -4.80
C SER A 309 7.92 7.95 -5.09
N THR A 310 6.86 7.43 -5.67
CA THR A 310 5.62 8.17 -5.93
C THR A 310 4.88 8.54 -4.64
N GLU A 311 5.00 7.72 -3.59
CA GLU A 311 4.49 8.01 -2.25
C GLU A 311 5.14 9.26 -1.65
N SER A 312 6.47 9.37 -1.77
CA SER A 312 7.21 10.56 -1.29
C SER A 312 6.91 11.80 -2.11
N MET A 313 6.74 11.66 -3.44
CA MET A 313 6.27 12.76 -4.30
C MET A 313 4.89 13.25 -3.87
N TYR A 314 3.97 12.34 -3.59
CA TYR A 314 2.63 12.64 -3.11
C TYR A 314 2.66 13.35 -1.75
N THR A 315 3.44 12.82 -0.80
CA THR A 315 3.53 13.37 0.56
C THR A 315 4.10 14.79 0.55
N LEU A 316 5.25 15.01 -0.08
CA LEU A 316 5.85 16.35 -0.17
C LEU A 316 4.99 17.30 -1.00
N GLY A 317 4.38 16.82 -2.08
CA GLY A 317 3.46 17.64 -2.90
C GLY A 317 2.26 18.12 -2.09
N ARG A 318 1.69 17.29 -1.23
CA ARG A 318 0.63 17.67 -0.29
C ARG A 318 1.12 18.71 0.72
N TRP A 319 2.21 18.45 1.41
CA TRP A 319 2.76 19.36 2.42
C TRP A 319 3.02 20.75 1.85
N LEU A 320 3.62 20.83 0.66
CA LEU A 320 3.86 22.09 -0.03
C LEU A 320 2.56 22.82 -0.40
N LEU A 321 1.52 22.08 -0.82
CA LEU A 321 0.24 22.68 -1.20
C LEU A 321 -0.59 23.13 0.00
N GLU A 322 -0.54 22.36 1.09
CA GLU A 322 -1.23 22.65 2.33
C GLU A 322 -0.52 23.70 3.18
N ASP A 323 0.71 24.06 2.79
CA ASP A 323 1.63 24.96 3.52
C ASP A 323 1.83 24.49 4.98
N THR A 324 1.74 23.18 5.16
CA THR A 324 1.99 22.52 6.43
C THR A 324 3.46 22.13 6.48
N HIS A 325 4.15 22.51 7.56
CA HIS A 325 5.47 21.97 7.92
C HIS A 325 6.69 22.35 7.05
N THR A 326 6.51 23.12 6.00
CA THR A 326 7.66 23.73 5.34
C THR A 326 8.04 24.96 6.17
N SER A 327 9.14 24.85 6.94
CA SER A 327 9.65 25.98 7.71
C SER A 327 9.74 27.20 6.79
N SER A 328 8.96 28.21 7.14
CA SER A 328 8.69 29.38 6.31
C SER A 328 9.86 30.36 6.21
N GLU A 329 11.06 29.97 6.64
CA GLU A 329 12.21 30.85 6.73
C GLU A 329 13.17 30.79 5.53
N ASP A 330 12.89 29.95 4.51
CA ASP A 330 13.60 30.14 3.25
C ASP A 330 12.90 31.24 2.43
N PRO A 331 13.42 32.50 2.47
CA PRO A 331 12.84 33.59 1.72
C PRO A 331 12.89 33.38 0.18
N ALA A 332 13.56 32.33 -0.28
CA ALA A 332 13.69 31.99 -1.68
C ALA A 332 12.45 31.27 -2.27
N LEU A 333 11.56 30.72 -1.46
CA LEU A 333 10.35 30.01 -1.93
C LEU A 333 9.10 30.87 -1.71
N SER A 334 8.75 31.68 -2.70
CA SER A 334 7.46 32.38 -2.70
C SER A 334 6.30 31.37 -2.66
N PRO A 335 5.12 31.73 -2.11
CA PRO A 335 3.94 30.87 -2.10
C PRO A 335 3.56 30.33 -3.49
N GLN A 336 3.84 31.10 -4.54
CA GLN A 336 3.62 30.67 -5.92
C GLN A 336 4.58 29.55 -6.32
N LYS A 337 5.88 29.66 -6.01
CA LYS A 337 6.86 28.61 -6.30
C LYS A 337 6.58 27.33 -5.54
N LYS A 338 6.18 27.41 -4.25
CA LYS A 338 5.74 26.25 -3.47
C LYS A 338 4.58 25.53 -4.15
N ARG A 339 3.57 26.28 -4.62
CA ARG A 339 2.42 25.73 -5.35
C ARG A 339 2.83 25.07 -6.67
N GLU A 340 3.71 25.69 -7.44
CA GLU A 340 4.22 25.14 -8.70
C GLU A 340 4.98 23.83 -8.47
N GLN A 341 5.85 23.78 -7.45
CA GLN A 341 6.55 22.56 -7.05
C GLN A 341 5.59 21.46 -6.57
N ALA A 342 4.60 21.81 -5.75
CA ALA A 342 3.57 20.89 -5.29
C ALA A 342 2.81 20.26 -6.45
N LEU A 343 2.36 21.09 -7.40
CA LEU A 343 1.66 20.61 -8.59
C LEU A 343 2.54 19.70 -9.44
N SER A 344 3.81 20.06 -9.62
CA SER A 344 4.79 19.26 -10.37
C SER A 344 4.95 17.86 -9.74
N LEU A 345 5.18 17.79 -8.43
CA LEU A 345 5.34 16.51 -7.70
C LEU A 345 4.08 15.65 -7.77
N LEU A 346 2.90 16.23 -7.52
CA LEU A 346 1.63 15.51 -7.55
C LEU A 346 1.29 15.00 -8.96
N GLN A 347 1.56 15.79 -10.00
CA GLN A 347 1.35 15.39 -11.38
C GLN A 347 2.34 14.30 -11.82
N GLN A 348 3.59 14.40 -11.42
CA GLN A 348 4.62 13.40 -11.70
C GLN A 348 4.28 12.07 -11.01
N ALA A 349 3.91 12.10 -9.72
CA ALA A 349 3.47 10.90 -9.01
C ALA A 349 2.30 10.22 -9.73
N GLY A 350 1.27 10.99 -10.12
CA GLY A 350 0.13 10.47 -10.86
C GLY A 350 0.52 9.89 -12.23
N ALA A 351 1.42 10.54 -12.96
CA ALA A 351 1.92 10.04 -14.25
C ALA A 351 2.71 8.73 -14.11
N LEU A 352 3.36 8.52 -12.96
CA LEU A 352 4.06 7.29 -12.61
C LEU A 352 3.15 6.22 -11.97
N GLY A 353 1.82 6.43 -11.97
CA GLY A 353 0.84 5.42 -11.55
C GLY A 353 0.24 5.62 -10.15
N HIS A 354 0.58 6.70 -9.43
CA HIS A 354 0.02 6.98 -8.11
C HIS A 354 -1.36 7.63 -8.22
N ALA A 355 -2.40 6.83 -8.23
CA ALA A 355 -3.78 7.29 -8.46
C ALA A 355 -4.26 8.32 -7.41
N GLU A 356 -3.85 8.18 -6.15
CA GLU A 356 -4.20 9.07 -5.06
C GLU A 356 -3.74 10.52 -5.29
N SER A 357 -2.62 10.72 -6.01
CA SER A 357 -2.15 12.06 -6.39
C SER A 357 -3.16 12.76 -7.29
N TYR A 358 -3.70 12.06 -8.27
CA TYR A 358 -4.72 12.61 -9.16
C TYR A 358 -6.07 12.80 -8.44
N ILE A 359 -6.47 11.89 -7.55
CA ILE A 359 -7.67 12.05 -6.71
C ILE A 359 -7.54 13.29 -5.83
N TYR A 360 -6.37 13.49 -5.21
CA TYR A 360 -6.10 14.65 -4.37
C TYR A 360 -6.19 15.95 -5.17
N LEU A 361 -5.52 16.05 -6.33
CA LEU A 361 -5.61 17.20 -7.22
C LEU A 361 -7.05 17.49 -7.65
N ALA A 362 -7.78 16.46 -8.06
CA ALA A 362 -9.19 16.56 -8.44
C ALA A 362 -10.03 17.16 -7.29
N SER A 363 -9.85 16.66 -6.08
CA SER A 363 -10.55 17.14 -4.88
C SER A 363 -10.21 18.60 -4.55
N GLN A 364 -8.95 19.03 -4.72
CA GLN A 364 -8.55 20.41 -4.49
C GLN A 364 -9.20 21.37 -5.50
N TYR A 365 -9.25 21.01 -6.78
CA TYR A 365 -9.94 21.78 -7.81
C TYR A 365 -11.47 21.79 -7.63
N GLN A 366 -12.06 20.68 -7.22
CA GLN A 366 -13.51 20.59 -6.94
C GLN A 366 -13.94 21.51 -5.80
N ARG A 367 -13.16 21.52 -4.71
CA ARG A 367 -13.49 22.29 -3.50
C ARG A 367 -13.06 23.75 -3.60
N GLY A 368 -12.08 24.08 -4.41
CA GLY A 368 -11.49 25.42 -4.45
C GLY A 368 -10.76 25.78 -3.16
N ALA A 369 -10.24 24.78 -2.41
CA ALA A 369 -9.68 25.00 -1.07
C ALA A 369 -8.25 25.56 -1.11
N ARG A 370 -7.35 24.89 -1.84
CA ARG A 370 -5.93 25.27 -1.98
C ARG A 370 -5.58 25.66 -3.42
N LEU A 371 -6.38 25.20 -4.37
CA LEU A 371 -6.31 25.55 -5.78
C LEU A 371 -7.59 26.29 -6.19
N PRO A 372 -7.55 27.17 -7.21
CA PRO A 372 -8.76 27.82 -7.72
C PRO A 372 -9.80 26.77 -8.14
N LYS A 373 -11.06 26.95 -7.76
CA LYS A 373 -12.13 26.01 -8.13
C LYS A 373 -12.22 25.90 -9.66
N SER A 374 -12.23 24.66 -10.16
CA SER A 374 -12.37 24.35 -11.59
C SER A 374 -12.94 22.95 -11.77
N ASP A 375 -14.20 22.88 -12.15
CA ASP A 375 -14.90 21.61 -12.40
C ASP A 375 -14.28 20.87 -13.60
N ASP A 376 -13.80 21.58 -14.63
CA ASP A 376 -13.10 20.98 -15.77
C ASP A 376 -11.77 20.29 -15.36
N LEU A 377 -10.95 20.95 -14.53
CA LEU A 377 -9.71 20.34 -14.03
C LEU A 377 -10.00 19.19 -13.06
N ALA A 378 -11.01 19.33 -12.20
CA ALA A 378 -11.43 18.25 -11.32
C ALA A 378 -11.83 17.01 -12.13
N ASN A 379 -12.69 17.18 -13.14
CA ASN A 379 -13.12 16.11 -14.04
C ASN A 379 -11.93 15.44 -14.74
N ARG A 380 -11.00 16.22 -15.30
CA ARG A 380 -9.79 15.68 -15.95
C ARG A 380 -8.91 14.87 -15.02
N TYR A 381 -8.68 15.34 -13.79
CA TYR A 381 -7.82 14.61 -12.84
C TYR A 381 -8.52 13.36 -12.29
N PHE A 382 -9.84 13.40 -12.05
CA PHE A 382 -10.59 12.20 -11.70
C PHE A 382 -10.54 11.16 -12.83
N ALA A 383 -10.69 11.58 -14.11
CA ALA A 383 -10.57 10.70 -15.25
C ALA A 383 -9.18 10.04 -15.33
N LYS A 384 -8.10 10.84 -15.22
CA LYS A 384 -6.72 10.30 -15.18
C LYS A 384 -6.52 9.30 -14.05
N ALA A 385 -7.10 9.55 -12.88
CA ALA A 385 -7.01 8.62 -11.75
C ALA A 385 -7.74 7.30 -12.06
N ALA A 386 -8.93 7.36 -12.65
CA ALA A 386 -9.71 6.17 -13.01
C ALA A 386 -9.05 5.36 -14.14
N ASP A 387 -8.38 6.01 -15.09
CA ASP A 387 -7.65 5.36 -16.18
C ASP A 387 -6.49 4.48 -15.67
N LEU A 388 -5.99 4.74 -14.45
CA LEU A 388 -5.04 3.87 -13.77
C LEU A 388 -5.69 2.58 -13.20
N ARG A 389 -6.99 2.39 -13.37
CA ARG A 389 -7.77 1.24 -12.89
C ARG A 389 -7.66 0.98 -11.38
N ASN A 390 -7.29 1.99 -10.61
CA ASN A 390 -7.31 1.90 -9.16
C ASN A 390 -8.77 1.89 -8.66
N PRO A 391 -9.20 0.90 -7.85
CA PRO A 391 -10.59 0.79 -7.39
C PRO A 391 -11.11 2.06 -6.73
N LYS A 392 -10.33 2.64 -5.82
CA LYS A 392 -10.66 3.89 -5.12
C LYS A 392 -10.83 5.07 -6.08
N ALA A 393 -9.99 5.14 -7.12
CA ALA A 393 -10.06 6.19 -8.12
C ALA A 393 -11.32 6.09 -8.97
N VAL A 394 -11.66 4.88 -9.42
CA VAL A 394 -12.88 4.61 -10.19
C VAL A 394 -14.13 4.99 -9.38
N ILE A 395 -14.19 4.57 -8.13
CA ILE A 395 -15.30 4.88 -7.21
C ILE A 395 -15.39 6.39 -6.94
N SER A 396 -14.25 7.05 -6.65
CA SER A 396 -14.22 8.50 -6.38
C SER A 396 -14.68 9.31 -7.59
N TYR A 397 -14.26 8.92 -8.80
CA TYR A 397 -14.71 9.59 -10.02
C TYR A 397 -16.19 9.37 -10.27
N ALA A 398 -16.69 8.17 -10.08
CA ALA A 398 -18.10 7.88 -10.25
C ALA A 398 -18.98 8.64 -9.25
N ARG A 399 -18.56 8.77 -7.99
CA ARG A 399 -19.24 9.62 -6.99
C ARG A 399 -19.22 11.10 -7.40
N TYR A 400 -18.08 11.60 -7.89
CA TYR A 400 -17.97 12.97 -8.40
C TYR A 400 -18.97 13.24 -9.53
N ILE A 401 -19.00 12.39 -10.57
CA ILE A 401 -19.90 12.53 -11.71
C ILE A 401 -21.38 12.38 -11.28
N ALA A 402 -21.66 11.47 -10.34
CA ALA A 402 -22.99 11.33 -9.78
C ALA A 402 -23.47 12.60 -9.06
N GLY A 403 -22.56 13.33 -8.37
CA GLY A 403 -22.87 14.57 -7.66
C GLY A 403 -22.83 15.85 -8.51
N SER A 404 -22.25 15.79 -9.73
CA SER A 404 -22.05 16.96 -10.56
C SER A 404 -23.27 17.25 -11.48
N SER A 405 -23.35 18.50 -11.97
CA SER A 405 -24.28 18.87 -13.03
C SER A 405 -23.85 18.36 -14.42
N GLU A 406 -22.56 18.06 -14.57
CA GLU A 406 -21.99 17.44 -15.77
C GLU A 406 -22.30 15.94 -15.75
N ARG A 407 -23.14 15.48 -16.67
CA ARG A 407 -23.60 14.09 -16.73
C ARG A 407 -22.72 13.18 -17.59
N GLU A 408 -21.69 13.72 -18.19
CA GLU A 408 -20.78 12.97 -19.06
C GLU A 408 -19.39 12.84 -18.42
N SER A 409 -18.98 11.60 -18.17
CA SER A 409 -17.63 11.30 -17.76
C SER A 409 -16.68 11.25 -18.97
N GLN A 410 -15.42 11.64 -18.78
CA GLN A 410 -14.38 11.51 -19.81
C GLN A 410 -13.90 10.05 -19.96
N THR A 411 -14.15 9.21 -18.97
CA THR A 411 -13.84 7.77 -18.97
C THR A 411 -15.12 6.98 -18.76
N ARG A 412 -15.30 5.86 -19.48
CA ARG A 412 -16.43 4.95 -19.30
C ARG A 412 -16.33 4.23 -17.96
N LEU A 413 -17.03 4.73 -16.94
CA LEU A 413 -16.95 4.23 -15.57
C LEU A 413 -17.74 2.94 -15.35
N MET A 414 -18.88 2.78 -16.02
CA MET A 414 -19.76 1.64 -15.78
C MET A 414 -19.10 0.26 -16.04
N PRO A 415 -18.28 0.04 -17.07
CA PRO A 415 -17.53 -1.23 -17.20
C PRO A 415 -16.57 -1.47 -16.04
N LEU A 416 -15.78 -0.46 -15.63
CA LEU A 416 -14.82 -0.55 -14.52
C LEU A 416 -15.52 -0.83 -13.18
N LEU A 417 -16.62 -0.15 -12.91
CA LEU A 417 -17.42 -0.40 -11.71
C LEU A 417 -18.01 -1.82 -11.68
N ARG A 418 -18.38 -2.37 -12.84
CA ARG A 418 -18.87 -3.76 -12.91
C ARG A 418 -17.75 -4.76 -12.64
N GLU A 419 -16.55 -4.54 -13.16
CA GLU A 419 -15.37 -5.36 -12.83
C GLU A 419 -15.16 -5.42 -11.31
N LEU A 420 -15.25 -4.26 -10.62
CA LEU A 420 -15.13 -4.19 -9.16
C LEU A 420 -16.31 -4.90 -8.45
N ALA A 421 -17.53 -4.69 -8.92
CA ALA A 421 -18.71 -5.34 -8.34
C ALA A 421 -18.74 -6.87 -8.56
N ASP A 422 -18.14 -7.36 -9.66
CA ASP A 422 -17.96 -8.79 -9.92
C ASP A 422 -16.83 -9.40 -9.08
N ALA A 423 -15.91 -8.54 -8.58
CA ALA A 423 -14.93 -8.87 -7.55
C ALA A 423 -15.46 -8.65 -6.12
N ASP A 424 -16.78 -8.59 -5.96
CA ASP A 424 -17.48 -8.47 -4.68
C ASP A 424 -17.22 -7.17 -3.88
N ASP A 425 -16.85 -6.07 -4.57
CA ASP A 425 -16.70 -4.75 -3.94
C ASP A 425 -18.07 -4.10 -3.66
N PRO A 426 -18.49 -3.97 -2.39
CA PRO A 426 -19.81 -3.43 -2.06
C PRO A 426 -19.92 -1.92 -2.30
N GLU A 427 -18.82 -1.17 -2.24
CA GLU A 427 -18.82 0.28 -2.52
C GLU A 427 -19.07 0.55 -4.00
N ALA A 428 -18.44 -0.23 -4.89
CA ALA A 428 -18.74 -0.18 -6.33
C ALA A 428 -20.21 -0.51 -6.62
N MET A 429 -20.79 -1.49 -5.91
CA MET A 429 -22.21 -1.84 -6.05
C MET A 429 -23.13 -0.67 -5.65
N VAL A 430 -22.84 0.04 -4.55
CA VAL A 430 -23.60 1.24 -4.13
C VAL A 430 -23.50 2.32 -5.19
N VAL A 431 -22.29 2.61 -5.68
CA VAL A 431 -22.08 3.65 -6.70
C VAL A 431 -22.80 3.32 -8.01
N ILE A 432 -22.81 2.06 -8.45
CA ILE A 432 -23.66 1.63 -9.60
C ILE A 432 -25.14 1.91 -9.31
N GLY A 433 -25.58 1.67 -8.08
CA GLY A 433 -26.93 2.02 -7.63
C GLY A 433 -27.21 3.51 -7.80
N ASN A 434 -26.31 4.38 -7.34
CA ASN A 434 -26.41 5.84 -7.44
C ASN A 434 -26.47 6.30 -8.91
N LEU A 435 -25.64 5.74 -9.80
CA LEU A 435 -25.67 6.06 -11.23
C LEU A 435 -27.01 5.68 -11.87
N TYR A 436 -27.61 4.52 -11.53
CA TYR A 436 -28.94 4.15 -12.00
C TYR A 436 -30.05 5.03 -11.39
N ALA A 437 -29.93 5.45 -10.14
CA ALA A 437 -30.91 6.30 -9.48
C ALA A 437 -30.94 7.70 -10.10
N LYS A 438 -29.78 8.26 -10.42
CA LYS A 438 -29.64 9.59 -11.04
C LYS A 438 -29.76 9.58 -12.56
N GLY A 439 -29.52 8.46 -13.22
CA GLY A 439 -29.52 8.34 -14.68
C GLY A 439 -28.24 8.94 -15.31
N VAL A 440 -27.10 8.78 -14.63
CA VAL A 440 -25.77 9.20 -15.09
C VAL A 440 -25.08 8.01 -15.75
N GLU A 441 -24.49 8.19 -16.93
CA GLU A 441 -23.91 7.15 -17.80
C GLU A 441 -24.89 6.03 -18.22
N VAL A 442 -26.02 5.91 -17.56
CA VAL A 442 -27.04 4.89 -17.81
C VAL A 442 -28.45 5.49 -17.75
N ARG A 443 -29.40 4.86 -18.43
CA ARG A 443 -30.78 5.26 -18.31
C ARG A 443 -31.27 5.09 -16.87
N ARG A 444 -31.87 6.15 -16.30
CA ARG A 444 -32.43 6.17 -14.94
C ARG A 444 -33.36 4.98 -14.70
N SER A 445 -33.19 4.30 -13.58
CA SER A 445 -33.96 3.15 -13.19
C SER A 445 -33.93 2.87 -11.70
N ALA A 446 -34.93 3.32 -10.96
CA ALA A 446 -35.08 3.04 -9.53
C ALA A 446 -35.06 1.53 -9.21
N ARG A 447 -35.68 0.70 -10.06
CA ARG A 447 -35.68 -0.77 -9.88
C ARG A 447 -34.28 -1.36 -9.94
N LYS A 448 -33.43 -0.89 -10.87
CA LYS A 448 -32.02 -1.36 -10.96
C LYS A 448 -31.19 -0.83 -9.81
N ALA A 449 -31.39 0.43 -9.41
CA ALA A 449 -30.72 1.03 -8.25
C ALA A 449 -30.98 0.21 -6.98
N VAL A 450 -32.25 -0.03 -6.64
CA VAL A 450 -32.63 -0.84 -5.46
C VAL A 450 -32.02 -2.24 -5.50
N ARG A 451 -31.94 -2.87 -6.69
CA ARG A 451 -31.32 -4.19 -6.80
C ARG A 451 -29.83 -4.16 -6.49
N TRP A 452 -29.11 -3.12 -6.94
CA TRP A 452 -27.69 -2.96 -6.66
C TRP A 452 -27.43 -2.62 -5.19
N TYR A 453 -28.25 -1.77 -4.57
CA TYR A 453 -28.16 -1.49 -3.14
C TYR A 453 -28.38 -2.74 -2.29
N LYS A 454 -29.37 -3.58 -2.63
CA LYS A 454 -29.59 -4.85 -1.96
C LYS A 454 -28.39 -5.79 -2.09
N LYS A 455 -27.80 -5.90 -3.29
CA LYS A 455 -26.59 -6.71 -3.51
C LYS A 455 -25.41 -6.21 -2.66
N ALA A 456 -25.23 -4.90 -2.54
CA ALA A 456 -24.19 -4.32 -1.69
C ALA A 456 -24.37 -4.69 -0.21
N VAL A 457 -25.59 -4.59 0.30
CA VAL A 457 -25.91 -4.95 1.70
C VAL A 457 -25.71 -6.45 1.94
N GLU A 458 -26.19 -7.31 1.04
CA GLU A 458 -26.02 -8.76 1.11
C GLU A 458 -24.54 -9.13 1.15
N GLN A 459 -23.70 -8.45 0.34
CA GLN A 459 -22.26 -8.66 0.31
C GLN A 459 -21.58 -8.27 1.64
N VAL A 460 -21.96 -7.14 2.23
CA VAL A 460 -21.45 -6.69 3.54
C VAL A 460 -21.86 -7.65 4.65
N GLN A 461 -23.10 -8.13 4.65
CA GLN A 461 -23.62 -9.05 5.66
C GLN A 461 -22.97 -10.45 5.58
N SER A 462 -22.58 -10.90 4.38
CA SER A 462 -21.87 -12.16 4.16
C SER A 462 -20.40 -12.12 4.57
N SER A 463 -19.80 -10.94 4.64
CA SER A 463 -18.38 -10.77 4.98
C SER A 463 -18.17 -10.65 6.48
N HIS A 464 -17.11 -11.32 7.01
CA HIS A 464 -16.75 -11.25 8.44
C HIS A 464 -16.27 -9.85 8.88
N HIS A 465 -16.03 -8.94 7.93
CA HIS A 465 -15.57 -7.57 8.14
C HIS A 465 -16.62 -6.57 7.65
N GLY A 466 -17.85 -6.70 8.13
CA GLY A 466 -18.97 -5.86 7.71
C GLY A 466 -18.66 -4.36 7.74
N ASN A 467 -18.84 -3.70 6.60
CA ASN A 467 -18.68 -2.24 6.50
C ASN A 467 -20.02 -1.55 6.83
N ALA A 468 -20.19 -1.15 8.09
CA ALA A 468 -21.40 -0.47 8.56
C ALA A 468 -21.72 0.82 7.76
N ALA A 469 -20.71 1.50 7.23
CA ALA A 469 -20.92 2.72 6.43
C ALA A 469 -21.69 2.44 5.13
N ILE A 470 -21.51 1.30 4.48
CA ILE A 470 -22.24 0.89 3.28
C ILE A 470 -23.74 0.67 3.62
N VAL A 471 -24.01 -0.06 4.71
CA VAL A 471 -25.39 -0.29 5.15
C VAL A 471 -26.07 1.03 5.48
N ASN A 472 -25.36 1.92 6.18
CA ASN A 472 -25.84 3.25 6.53
C ASN A 472 -26.16 4.11 5.28
N GLU A 473 -25.24 4.17 4.29
CA GLU A 473 -25.44 4.91 3.04
C GLU A 473 -26.67 4.40 2.27
N VAL A 474 -26.83 3.09 2.17
CA VAL A 474 -27.98 2.48 1.49
C VAL A 474 -29.27 2.75 2.26
N ALA A 475 -29.27 2.59 3.57
CA ALA A 475 -30.45 2.84 4.40
C ALA A 475 -30.90 4.30 4.33
N TRP A 476 -29.95 5.24 4.47
CA TRP A 476 -30.21 6.67 4.29
C TRP A 476 -30.86 6.95 2.94
N THR A 477 -30.21 6.55 1.85
CA THR A 477 -30.70 6.78 0.48
C THR A 477 -32.12 6.25 0.29
N LEU A 478 -32.45 5.06 0.81
CA LEU A 478 -33.75 4.44 0.63
C LEU A 478 -34.83 4.99 1.57
N ALA A 479 -34.46 5.63 2.69
CA ALA A 479 -35.39 6.23 3.63
C ALA A 479 -35.78 7.67 3.24
N VAL A 480 -34.78 8.51 2.87
CA VAL A 480 -34.95 9.96 2.76
C VAL A 480 -35.21 10.45 1.31
N THR A 481 -35.03 9.60 0.29
CA THR A 481 -35.22 9.99 -1.10
C THR A 481 -36.68 10.34 -1.40
N ASP A 482 -36.93 11.40 -2.19
CA ASP A 482 -38.24 11.76 -2.73
C ASP A 482 -38.63 10.97 -3.99
N GLN A 483 -37.67 10.18 -4.54
CA GLN A 483 -37.88 9.46 -5.79
C GLN A 483 -38.83 8.28 -5.65
N ARG A 484 -40.03 8.40 -6.25
CA ARG A 484 -40.98 7.28 -6.30
C ARG A 484 -40.35 6.02 -6.88
N GLY A 485 -40.50 4.88 -6.17
CA GLY A 485 -39.99 3.57 -6.55
C GLY A 485 -38.57 3.30 -6.06
N LEU A 486 -37.79 4.32 -5.70
CA LEU A 486 -36.52 4.18 -5.00
C LEU A 486 -36.72 4.11 -3.50
N GLN A 487 -37.61 4.90 -2.95
CA GLN A 487 -37.95 4.90 -1.52
C GLN A 487 -38.45 3.53 -1.07
N LYS A 488 -37.77 2.96 -0.05
CA LYS A 488 -38.01 1.63 0.54
C LYS A 488 -37.81 1.69 2.06
N PRO A 489 -38.68 2.43 2.80
CA PRO A 489 -38.48 2.68 4.22
C PRO A 489 -38.49 1.39 5.06
N ASP A 490 -39.38 0.42 4.76
CA ASP A 490 -39.39 -0.86 5.48
C ASP A 490 -38.09 -1.62 5.37
N TYR A 491 -37.50 -1.68 4.16
CA TYR A 491 -36.22 -2.35 3.96
C TYR A 491 -35.06 -1.57 4.60
N ALA A 492 -35.06 -0.24 4.48
CA ALA A 492 -34.08 0.63 5.12
C ALA A 492 -34.07 0.44 6.65
N GLN A 493 -35.26 0.40 7.27
CA GLN A 493 -35.38 0.14 8.70
C GLN A 493 -34.86 -1.25 9.06
N ALA A 494 -35.24 -2.30 8.31
CA ALA A 494 -34.84 -3.66 8.61
C ALA A 494 -33.30 -3.85 8.62
N ILE A 495 -32.59 -3.28 7.63
CA ILE A 495 -31.11 -3.37 7.56
C ILE A 495 -30.44 -2.54 8.66
N MET A 496 -31.01 -1.41 9.07
CA MET A 496 -30.51 -0.63 10.20
C MET A 496 -30.78 -1.34 11.53
N ASP A 497 -31.96 -1.92 11.75
CA ASP A 497 -32.28 -2.69 12.96
C ASP A 497 -31.30 -3.86 13.14
N GLU A 498 -30.96 -4.58 12.07
CA GLU A 498 -29.97 -5.65 12.07
C GLU A 498 -28.57 -5.12 12.38
N MET A 499 -28.10 -4.09 11.66
CA MET A 499 -26.79 -3.49 11.86
C MET A 499 -26.63 -2.99 13.30
N MET A 500 -27.60 -2.26 13.81
CA MET A 500 -27.57 -1.66 15.15
C MET A 500 -27.66 -2.72 16.26
N SER A 501 -28.23 -3.89 15.99
CA SER A 501 -28.26 -4.99 16.95
C SER A 501 -26.96 -5.80 17.02
N SER A 502 -26.17 -5.81 15.94
CA SER A 502 -25.01 -6.68 15.78
C SER A 502 -23.76 -6.22 16.53
N ASN A 503 -23.57 -4.91 16.72
CA ASN A 503 -22.35 -4.35 17.30
C ASN A 503 -22.63 -3.14 18.20
N LYS A 504 -22.14 -3.19 19.46
CA LYS A 504 -22.29 -2.08 20.42
C LYS A 504 -21.58 -0.79 19.99
N GLN A 505 -20.49 -0.87 19.22
CA GLN A 505 -19.76 0.32 18.77
C GLN A 505 -20.58 1.17 17.79
N VAL A 506 -21.33 0.53 16.86
CA VAL A 506 -22.19 1.26 15.91
C VAL A 506 -23.33 1.99 16.63
N GLN A 507 -23.76 1.51 17.81
CA GLN A 507 -24.87 2.10 18.60
C GLN A 507 -24.50 3.46 19.23
N THR A 508 -23.25 3.86 19.22
CA THR A 508 -22.77 5.14 19.75
C THR A 508 -22.33 6.12 18.67
N HIS A 509 -22.46 5.73 17.39
CA HIS A 509 -22.07 6.57 16.27
C HIS A 509 -23.21 7.54 15.91
N PRO A 510 -23.00 8.86 15.98
CA PRO A 510 -24.08 9.84 15.80
C PRO A 510 -24.80 9.72 14.45
N GLU A 511 -24.06 9.58 13.34
CA GLU A 511 -24.62 9.51 11.99
C GLU A 511 -25.39 8.21 11.76
N TYR A 512 -25.00 7.10 12.39
CA TYR A 512 -25.77 5.84 12.28
C TYR A 512 -27.08 5.90 13.07
N LEU A 513 -27.06 6.58 14.22
CA LEU A 513 -28.27 6.83 15.00
C LEU A 513 -29.23 7.77 14.25
N ASP A 514 -28.72 8.79 13.55
CA ASP A 514 -29.47 9.71 12.72
C ASP A 514 -30.17 8.97 11.56
N THR A 515 -29.41 8.14 10.82
CA THR A 515 -29.97 7.29 9.76
C THR A 515 -31.05 6.35 10.30
N TRP A 516 -30.81 5.73 11.45
CA TRP A 516 -31.76 4.84 12.08
C TRP A 516 -33.05 5.58 12.49
N ALA A 517 -32.93 6.80 13.04
CA ALA A 517 -34.05 7.67 13.33
C ALA A 517 -34.85 8.02 12.05
N ALA A 518 -34.13 8.39 10.97
CA ALA A 518 -34.75 8.70 9.68
C ALA A 518 -35.53 7.51 9.09
N THR A 519 -35.06 6.27 9.27
CA THR A 519 -35.81 5.09 8.81
C THR A 519 -37.12 4.89 9.58
N TYR A 520 -37.12 5.14 10.89
CA TYR A 520 -38.38 5.10 11.69
C TYR A 520 -39.33 6.22 11.34
N ALA A 521 -38.83 7.44 11.11
CA ALA A 521 -39.66 8.57 10.67
C ALA A 521 -40.30 8.29 9.30
N ALA A 522 -39.50 7.75 8.35
CA ALA A 522 -40.01 7.38 7.01
C ALA A 522 -41.13 6.32 7.04
N ASN A 523 -41.18 5.49 8.11
CA ASN A 523 -42.26 4.53 8.39
C ASN A 523 -43.35 5.12 9.31
N GLY A 524 -43.34 6.42 9.58
CA GLY A 524 -44.33 7.10 10.40
C GLY A 524 -44.21 6.92 11.91
N ASN A 525 -43.13 6.30 12.40
CA ASN A 525 -42.87 6.10 13.83
C ASN A 525 -42.04 7.25 14.41
N PHE A 526 -42.61 8.46 14.44
CA PHE A 526 -41.94 9.66 14.96
C PHE A 526 -41.53 9.57 16.42
N PRO A 527 -42.32 8.95 17.35
CA PRO A 527 -41.87 8.83 18.73
C PRO A 527 -40.53 8.12 18.85
N ARG A 528 -40.31 7.03 18.11
CA ARG A 528 -39.05 6.29 18.11
C ARG A 528 -37.95 7.07 17.41
N ALA A 529 -38.25 7.73 16.30
CA ALA A 529 -37.29 8.59 15.59
C ALA A 529 -36.74 9.70 16.51
N ILE A 530 -37.62 10.40 17.24
CA ILE A 530 -37.22 11.44 18.19
C ILE A 530 -36.31 10.90 19.30
N GLU A 531 -36.62 9.73 19.85
CA GLU A 531 -35.78 9.08 20.87
C GLU A 531 -34.37 8.82 20.34
N LEU A 532 -34.26 8.23 19.15
CA LEU A 532 -32.98 7.90 18.52
C LEU A 532 -32.21 9.17 18.15
N GLN A 533 -32.88 10.20 17.66
CA GLN A 533 -32.26 11.47 17.31
C GLN A 533 -31.68 12.20 18.52
N LYS A 534 -32.37 12.16 19.66
CA LYS A 534 -31.86 12.69 20.93
C LYS A 534 -30.60 11.92 21.38
N ARG A 535 -30.55 10.62 21.15
CA ARG A 535 -29.34 9.82 21.41
C ARG A 535 -28.19 10.20 20.46
N ALA A 536 -28.48 10.43 19.17
CA ALA A 536 -27.47 10.90 18.20
C ALA A 536 -26.83 12.22 18.67
N LEU A 537 -27.65 13.20 19.06
CA LEU A 537 -27.18 14.48 19.61
C LEU A 537 -26.37 14.31 20.90
N TYR A 538 -26.79 13.41 21.80
CA TYR A 538 -26.05 13.13 23.02
C TYR A 538 -24.64 12.61 22.69
N PHE A 539 -24.51 11.61 21.81
CA PHE A 539 -23.21 11.08 21.43
C PHE A 539 -22.38 12.08 20.62
N ALA A 540 -22.95 12.87 19.75
CA ALA A 540 -22.25 13.92 19.02
C ALA A 540 -21.61 14.93 20.01
N ARG A 541 -22.33 15.35 21.04
CA ARG A 541 -21.83 16.26 22.07
C ARG A 541 -20.74 15.63 22.95
N THR A 542 -20.92 14.37 23.36
CA THR A 542 -19.94 13.66 24.22
C THR A 542 -18.66 13.30 23.47
N GLN A 543 -18.71 13.19 22.16
CA GLN A 543 -17.58 12.89 21.28
C GLN A 543 -16.99 14.16 20.64
N GLU A 544 -17.45 15.35 21.05
CA GLU A 544 -17.02 16.65 20.51
C GLU A 544 -17.17 16.80 19.00
N ARG A 545 -18.15 16.06 18.40
CA ARG A 545 -18.48 16.08 16.97
C ARG A 545 -19.35 17.31 16.64
N ASN A 546 -18.78 18.50 16.83
CA ASN A 546 -19.45 19.78 16.58
C ASN A 546 -19.83 19.97 15.10
N ASP A 547 -19.17 19.26 14.21
CA ASP A 547 -19.41 19.27 12.76
C ASP A 547 -20.78 18.76 12.36
N VAL A 548 -21.43 17.90 13.17
CA VAL A 548 -22.73 17.29 12.85
C VAL A 548 -23.87 17.79 13.73
N ILE A 549 -23.61 18.54 14.79
CA ILE A 549 -24.65 18.92 15.77
C ILE A 549 -25.81 19.70 15.12
N ASP A 550 -25.51 20.67 14.28
CA ASP A 550 -26.52 21.55 13.66
C ASP A 550 -27.47 20.77 12.75
N ILE A 551 -26.93 19.82 11.95
CA ILE A 551 -27.75 18.98 11.09
C ILE A 551 -28.61 18.02 11.90
N LEU A 552 -28.03 17.39 12.94
CA LEU A 552 -28.79 16.49 13.82
C LEU A 552 -29.91 17.22 14.57
N GLN A 553 -29.71 18.48 14.94
CA GLN A 553 -30.72 19.30 15.58
C GLN A 553 -31.86 19.62 14.60
N THR A 554 -31.54 19.96 13.36
CA THR A 554 -32.53 20.22 12.30
C THR A 554 -33.38 18.98 12.03
N HIS A 555 -32.77 17.79 12.02
CA HIS A 555 -33.52 16.53 11.85
C HIS A 555 -34.46 16.27 13.04
N LEU A 556 -34.00 16.54 14.29
CA LEU A 556 -34.85 16.40 15.46
C LEU A 556 -36.10 17.30 15.37
N GLU A 557 -35.94 18.57 15.00
CA GLU A 557 -37.03 19.52 14.83
C GLU A 557 -38.02 19.05 13.78
N SER A 558 -37.54 18.47 12.69
CA SER A 558 -38.41 17.88 11.64
C SER A 558 -39.21 16.71 12.19
N PHE A 559 -38.61 15.80 12.94
CA PHE A 559 -39.29 14.66 13.52
C PHE A 559 -40.30 15.07 14.61
N GLU A 560 -39.98 16.10 15.43
CA GLU A 560 -40.90 16.67 16.43
C GLU A 560 -42.10 17.35 15.77
N ALA A 561 -41.92 17.90 14.56
CA ALA A 561 -43.03 18.44 13.74
C ALA A 561 -43.83 17.35 13.01
N GLY A 562 -43.46 16.07 13.13
CA GLY A 562 -44.10 14.96 12.39
C GLY A 562 -43.77 14.96 10.91
N ALA A 563 -42.64 15.53 10.51
CA ALA A 563 -42.19 15.60 9.12
C ALA A 563 -41.02 14.67 8.84
N ASN A 564 -41.02 14.03 7.67
CA ASN A 564 -39.92 13.26 7.17
C ASN A 564 -38.80 14.19 6.65
N ILE A 565 -37.55 13.73 6.75
CA ILE A 565 -36.42 14.35 6.06
C ILE A 565 -36.45 13.94 4.58
N THR A 566 -36.03 14.85 3.73
CA THR A 566 -35.76 14.56 2.31
C THR A 566 -34.33 15.03 2.00
N ASP A 567 -33.57 14.17 1.35
CA ASP A 567 -32.20 14.46 0.95
C ASP A 567 -31.94 13.91 -0.46
N ASP A 568 -30.95 14.51 -1.13
CA ASP A 568 -30.50 14.06 -2.43
C ASP A 568 -29.67 12.77 -2.32
N ILE A 569 -29.71 11.98 -3.36
CA ILE A 569 -28.87 10.77 -3.47
C ILE A 569 -27.39 11.21 -3.49
N PRO A 570 -26.51 10.63 -2.67
CA PRO A 570 -25.07 10.96 -2.62
C PRO A 570 -24.32 10.83 -3.95
#